data_6e09cd5a47561045e189cb373ff227f5
#
_entry.id   6e09cd5a47561045e189cb373ff227f5
#
_cell.length_a   1.000
_cell.length_b   1.000
_cell.length_c   1.000
_cell.angle_alpha   90.00
_cell.angle_beta   90.00
_cell.angle_gamma   90.00
#
_symmetry.space_group_name_H-M   'P 1'
#
loop_
_entity.id
_entity.type
_entity.pdbx_description
1 polymer ?
#
loop_
_entity_poly.entity_id
_entity_poly.type
_entity_poly.pdbx_seq_one_letter_code
_entity_poly.pdbx_strand_id
1 'polypeptide(L)'
;ELIPKGTGKVKSGSTAVGLSGVHSIPIPATGMYTATTNGAAAGSSESSSNKVMIKTFDFDKDTDEYVQFQVPMPKSWNEGTITAKFYWSHPSTSTNFGVSWGIQGVSFGDSDALDAAFGTGIVVDDTGGTTDDVFVSAATGAVTIAGTPAAEDLVIFRVYRDVSDSNDTLAVDARLHAVKLDVTTDTGNDA
;
A
#
# COMPACT_ATOMS: atom_id res chain seq x y z
N GLU A 1 22.66 31.62 4.15
CA GLU A 1 21.57 31.94 3.19
C GLU A 1 21.77 31.13 1.91
N LEU A 2 20.75 30.37 1.50
CA LEU A 2 20.78 29.58 0.25
C LEU A 2 20.32 30.47 -0.90
N ILE A 3 21.22 30.80 -1.80
CA ILE A 3 20.92 31.68 -2.94
C ILE A 3 20.71 30.83 -4.21
N PRO A 4 19.52 30.86 -4.83
CA PRO A 4 19.32 30.22 -6.13
C PRO A 4 20.15 30.89 -7.20
N LYS A 5 20.89 30.11 -7.99
CA LYS A 5 21.70 30.60 -9.10
C LYS A 5 21.31 29.89 -10.39
N GLY A 6 20.83 30.66 -11.36
CA GLY A 6 20.33 30.13 -12.63
C GLY A 6 18.85 29.71 -12.54
N THR A 7 18.44 28.62 -13.16
CA THR A 7 17.06 28.14 -13.27
C THR A 7 16.42 27.68 -11.95
N GLY A 8 16.68 28.39 -10.84
CA GLY A 8 15.96 28.19 -9.58
C GLY A 8 16.44 27.02 -8.71
N LYS A 9 17.48 26.29 -9.10
CA LYS A 9 18.01 25.20 -8.25
C LYS A 9 18.92 25.74 -7.14
N VAL A 10 18.61 25.37 -5.89
CA VAL A 10 19.50 25.60 -4.75
C VAL A 10 20.72 24.70 -4.90
N LYS A 11 21.93 25.26 -4.76
CA LYS A 11 23.18 24.50 -4.85
C LYS A 11 24.02 24.70 -3.61
N SER A 12 24.69 23.64 -3.16
CA SER A 12 25.81 23.70 -2.22
C SER A 12 27.10 23.42 -3.01
N GLY A 13 27.87 24.49 -3.29
CA GLY A 13 29.00 24.40 -4.22
C GLY A 13 28.53 24.17 -5.66
N SER A 14 29.12 23.19 -6.34
CA SER A 14 28.73 22.78 -7.72
C SER A 14 27.60 21.75 -7.72
N THR A 15 27.23 21.19 -6.57
CA THR A 15 26.21 20.13 -6.45
C THR A 15 24.83 20.74 -6.22
N ALA A 16 23.85 20.33 -7.02
CA ALA A 16 22.46 20.67 -6.76
C ALA A 16 22.02 20.02 -5.41
N VAL A 17 21.43 20.80 -4.52
CA VAL A 17 20.77 20.24 -3.34
C VAL A 17 19.45 19.62 -3.82
N GLY A 18 19.43 18.31 -3.95
CA GLY A 18 18.21 17.57 -4.23
C GLY A 18 17.30 17.66 -2.99
N LEU A 19 16.08 18.10 -3.19
CA LEU A 19 15.02 18.01 -2.19
C LEU A 19 14.37 16.62 -2.32
N SER A 20 15.11 15.57 -1.96
CA SER A 20 14.53 14.24 -1.85
C SER A 20 13.71 14.13 -0.55
N GLY A 21 12.63 13.40 -0.60
CA GLY A 21 11.74 13.19 0.53
C GLY A 21 10.95 11.90 0.37
N VAL A 22 10.03 11.67 1.31
CA VAL A 22 9.06 10.58 1.21
C VAL A 22 7.67 11.19 1.02
N HIS A 23 6.98 10.76 -0.01
CA HIS A 23 5.61 11.14 -0.29
C HIS A 23 4.69 9.97 0.09
N SER A 24 3.61 10.25 0.82
CA SER A 24 2.63 9.24 1.20
C SER A 24 1.41 9.33 0.28
N ILE A 25 1.00 8.18 -0.28
CA ILE A 25 -0.19 8.05 -1.11
C ILE A 25 -1.20 7.19 -0.33
N PRO A 26 -2.27 7.79 0.21
CA PRO A 26 -3.31 7.04 0.93
C PRO A 26 -4.32 6.43 -0.05
N ILE A 27 -4.60 5.14 0.09
CA ILE A 27 -5.59 4.40 -0.70
C ILE A 27 -6.65 3.85 0.26
N PRO A 28 -7.84 4.44 0.36
CA PRO A 28 -8.91 3.89 1.16
C PRO A 28 -9.50 2.63 0.52
N ALA A 29 -10.16 1.76 1.29
CA ALA A 29 -10.84 0.57 0.76
C ALA A 29 -11.80 0.90 -0.38
N THR A 30 -12.46 2.06 -0.34
CA THR A 30 -13.36 2.53 -1.42
C THR A 30 -12.64 2.85 -2.74
N GLY A 31 -11.32 2.98 -2.73
CA GLY A 31 -10.48 3.15 -3.93
C GLY A 31 -9.91 1.84 -4.47
N MET A 32 -10.27 0.72 -3.86
CA MET A 32 -9.82 -0.61 -4.27
C MET A 32 -10.96 -1.39 -4.94
N TYR A 33 -10.61 -2.49 -5.60
CA TYR A 33 -11.56 -3.42 -6.20
C TYR A 33 -11.10 -4.86 -5.98
N THR A 34 -12.09 -5.75 -5.85
CA THR A 34 -11.83 -7.18 -5.63
C THR A 34 -11.29 -7.84 -6.90
N ALA A 35 -10.40 -8.81 -6.75
CA ALA A 35 -9.96 -9.64 -7.87
C ALA A 35 -11.10 -10.60 -8.30
N THR A 36 -11.14 -11.00 -9.57
CA THR A 36 -12.15 -11.94 -10.06
C THR A 36 -11.92 -13.35 -9.49
N THR A 37 -10.65 -13.73 -9.29
CA THR A 37 -10.27 -15.00 -8.69
C THR A 37 -9.71 -14.76 -7.30
N ASN A 38 -10.24 -15.43 -6.30
CA ASN A 38 -9.89 -15.28 -4.89
C ASN A 38 -9.91 -13.81 -4.45
N GLY A 39 -10.98 -13.11 -4.78
CA GLY A 39 -11.12 -11.70 -4.43
C GLY A 39 -11.76 -11.52 -3.05
N ALA A 40 -11.17 -10.70 -2.20
CA ALA A 40 -11.73 -10.37 -0.90
C ALA A 40 -13.10 -9.71 -1.01
N ALA A 41 -13.98 -9.97 -0.05
CA ALA A 41 -15.34 -9.46 -0.04
C ALA A 41 -15.38 -7.98 0.36
N ALA A 42 -16.16 -7.18 -0.37
CA ALA A 42 -16.40 -5.79 0.04
C ALA A 42 -17.28 -5.75 1.30
N GLY A 43 -16.79 -5.13 2.35
CA GLY A 43 -17.43 -5.02 3.65
C GLY A 43 -17.93 -3.61 3.97
N SER A 44 -18.84 -3.54 4.94
CA SER A 44 -19.37 -2.28 5.46
C SER A 44 -19.86 -2.48 6.88
N SER A 45 -19.45 -1.62 7.78
CA SER A 45 -19.85 -1.65 9.19
C SER A 45 -20.19 -0.24 9.68
N GLU A 46 -21.18 -0.15 10.56
CA GLU A 46 -21.53 1.10 11.25
C GLU A 46 -21.41 0.87 12.76
N SER A 47 -20.66 1.73 13.45
CA SER A 47 -20.54 1.64 14.91
C SER A 47 -21.89 1.93 15.59
N SER A 48 -22.21 1.12 16.63
CA SER A 48 -23.53 1.11 17.24
C SER A 48 -23.91 2.44 17.91
N SER A 49 -22.98 3.07 18.61
CA SER A 49 -23.24 4.27 19.40
C SER A 49 -23.07 5.56 18.63
N ASN A 50 -21.96 5.71 17.90
CA ASN A 50 -21.56 6.96 17.27
C ASN A 50 -21.81 7.01 15.76
N LYS A 51 -22.34 5.92 15.18
CA LYS A 51 -22.73 5.83 13.76
C LYS A 51 -21.58 6.11 12.79
N VAL A 52 -20.34 5.77 13.20
CA VAL A 52 -19.19 5.83 12.29
C VAL A 52 -19.32 4.74 11.26
N MET A 53 -19.45 5.13 9.99
CA MET A 53 -19.52 4.22 8.85
C MET A 53 -18.13 3.89 8.33
N ILE A 54 -17.82 2.60 8.25
CA ILE A 54 -16.53 2.08 7.81
C ILE A 54 -16.75 1.21 6.58
N LYS A 55 -15.91 1.38 5.56
CA LYS A 55 -15.84 0.51 4.39
C LYS A 55 -14.55 -0.31 4.44
N THR A 56 -14.67 -1.59 4.14
CA THR A 56 -13.58 -2.55 4.24
C THR A 56 -13.51 -3.45 3.02
N PHE A 57 -12.41 -4.17 2.89
CA PHE A 57 -12.36 -5.48 2.25
C PHE A 57 -12.05 -6.50 3.34
N ASP A 58 -12.88 -7.54 3.39
CA ASP A 58 -12.81 -8.60 4.38
C ASP A 58 -12.09 -9.80 3.73
N PHE A 59 -10.93 -10.15 4.27
CA PHE A 59 -10.03 -11.18 3.75
C PHE A 59 -10.22 -12.46 4.55
N ASP A 60 -10.54 -13.55 3.86
CA ASP A 60 -10.79 -14.87 4.43
C ASP A 60 -9.60 -15.36 5.28
N LYS A 61 -9.93 -16.16 6.30
CA LYS A 61 -8.94 -16.74 7.26
C LYS A 61 -8.22 -17.99 6.76
N ASP A 62 -8.75 -18.64 5.71
CA ASP A 62 -8.29 -19.96 5.24
C ASP A 62 -7.70 -19.91 3.81
N THR A 63 -7.93 -18.81 3.09
CA THR A 63 -7.54 -18.68 1.68
C THR A 63 -6.92 -17.31 1.42
N ASP A 64 -5.81 -17.26 0.71
CA ASP A 64 -5.25 -16.00 0.22
C ASP A 64 -6.24 -15.33 -0.72
N GLU A 65 -6.70 -14.18 -0.32
CA GLU A 65 -7.59 -13.34 -1.11
C GLU A 65 -6.91 -12.05 -1.54
N TYR A 66 -7.42 -11.43 -2.60
CA TYR A 66 -6.76 -10.33 -3.28
C TYR A 66 -7.71 -9.15 -3.51
N VAL A 67 -7.20 -7.95 -3.27
CA VAL A 67 -7.74 -6.70 -3.80
C VAL A 67 -6.68 -5.97 -4.61
N GLN A 68 -7.13 -5.15 -5.55
CA GLN A 68 -6.23 -4.36 -6.38
C GLN A 68 -6.62 -2.88 -6.34
N PHE A 69 -5.66 -2.03 -6.64
CA PHE A 69 -5.87 -0.62 -6.90
C PHE A 69 -4.80 -0.12 -7.88
N GLN A 70 -5.07 0.99 -8.49
CA GLN A 70 -4.16 1.56 -9.47
C GLN A 70 -3.77 2.98 -9.10
N VAL A 71 -2.52 3.33 -9.33
CA VAL A 71 -1.94 4.64 -9.03
C VAL A 71 -1.13 5.10 -10.22
N PRO A 72 -1.50 6.20 -10.89
CA PRO A 72 -0.54 6.93 -11.71
C PRO A 72 0.56 7.47 -10.80
N MET A 73 1.80 7.06 -11.03
CA MET A 73 2.89 7.43 -10.14
C MET A 73 3.23 8.91 -10.27
N PRO A 74 3.58 9.58 -9.15
CA PRO A 74 3.96 10.99 -9.19
C PRO A 74 5.17 11.21 -10.11
N LYS A 75 5.21 12.33 -10.83
CA LYS A 75 6.35 12.72 -11.64
C LYS A 75 7.64 12.91 -10.82
N SER A 76 7.49 13.25 -9.54
CA SER A 76 8.60 13.39 -8.60
C SER A 76 9.11 12.06 -8.04
N TRP A 77 8.47 10.92 -8.33
CA TRP A 77 8.92 9.62 -7.87
C TRP A 77 10.29 9.27 -8.46
N ASN A 78 11.18 8.74 -7.62
CA ASN A 78 12.55 8.38 -8.01
C ASN A 78 12.66 7.03 -8.74
N GLU A 79 11.51 6.42 -9.13
CA GLU A 79 11.41 5.14 -9.83
C GLU A 79 11.97 3.94 -9.03
N GLY A 80 12.25 4.15 -7.76
CA GLY A 80 12.78 3.14 -6.85
C GLY A 80 11.71 2.29 -6.19
N THR A 81 12.14 1.48 -5.22
CA THR A 81 11.24 0.70 -4.37
C THR A 81 10.34 1.58 -3.51
N ILE A 82 9.19 1.03 -3.15
CA ILE A 82 8.24 1.67 -2.23
C ILE A 82 8.11 0.87 -0.95
N THR A 83 7.45 1.43 0.06
CA THR A 83 6.98 0.67 1.22
C THR A 83 5.48 0.90 1.42
N ALA A 84 4.82 0.00 2.14
CA ALA A 84 3.39 0.11 2.42
C ALA A 84 3.10 -0.08 3.91
N LYS A 85 1.98 0.50 4.39
CA LYS A 85 1.38 0.21 5.68
C LYS A 85 -0.08 -0.13 5.49
N PHE A 86 -0.58 -1.07 6.29
CA PHE A 86 -1.96 -1.54 6.25
C PHE A 86 -2.71 -1.04 7.48
N TYR A 87 -3.91 -0.49 7.26
CA TYR A 87 -4.85 -0.09 8.30
C TYR A 87 -5.96 -1.11 8.30
N TRP A 88 -6.14 -1.81 9.42
CA TRP A 88 -7.02 -2.98 9.47
C TRP A 88 -7.71 -3.14 10.83
N SER A 89 -8.71 -4.01 10.91
CA SER A 89 -9.38 -4.42 12.13
C SER A 89 -9.85 -5.87 12.02
N HIS A 90 -10.43 -6.40 13.08
CA HIS A 90 -11.02 -7.74 13.10
C HIS A 90 -12.25 -7.82 14.00
N PRO A 91 -13.19 -8.75 13.75
CA PRO A 91 -14.37 -8.96 14.57
C PRO A 91 -14.16 -9.99 15.68
N SER A 92 -12.97 -10.55 15.86
CA SER A 92 -12.69 -11.60 16.84
C SER A 92 -12.66 -11.05 18.27
N THR A 93 -13.11 -11.85 19.21
CA THR A 93 -12.94 -11.57 20.66
C THR A 93 -11.61 -12.09 21.21
N SER A 94 -10.83 -12.81 20.41
CA SER A 94 -9.48 -13.26 20.77
C SER A 94 -8.51 -12.08 20.72
N THR A 95 -7.47 -12.17 21.53
CA THR A 95 -6.33 -11.25 21.58
C THR A 95 -5.04 -12.01 21.35
N ASN A 96 -3.94 -11.31 21.05
CA ASN A 96 -2.62 -11.90 20.83
C ASN A 96 -2.57 -12.89 19.65
N PHE A 97 -3.01 -12.45 18.48
CA PHE A 97 -2.89 -13.17 17.22
C PHE A 97 -2.16 -12.28 16.20
N GLY A 98 -1.58 -12.91 15.17
CA GLY A 98 -0.96 -12.22 14.06
C GLY A 98 -1.83 -12.20 12.80
N VAL A 99 -1.57 -11.24 11.93
CA VAL A 99 -2.05 -11.17 10.55
C VAL A 99 -0.89 -10.79 9.65
N SER A 100 -0.75 -11.47 8.53
CA SER A 100 0.33 -11.26 7.56
C SER A 100 -0.22 -10.59 6.31
N TRP A 101 0.14 -9.29 6.12
CA TRP A 101 -0.29 -8.48 4.98
C TRP A 101 0.78 -8.44 3.91
N GLY A 102 0.42 -8.75 2.67
CA GLY A 102 1.31 -8.71 1.52
C GLY A 102 0.90 -7.69 0.47
N ILE A 103 1.90 -7.18 -0.26
CA ILE A 103 1.70 -6.28 -1.39
C ILE A 103 2.72 -6.57 -2.49
N GLN A 104 2.29 -6.40 -3.73
CA GLN A 104 3.12 -6.48 -4.94
C GLN A 104 2.60 -5.50 -5.98
N GLY A 105 3.45 -5.10 -6.93
CA GLY A 105 3.10 -4.12 -7.96
C GLY A 105 3.63 -4.50 -9.33
N VAL A 106 2.97 -3.97 -10.37
CA VAL A 106 3.41 -4.02 -11.77
C VAL A 106 3.12 -2.69 -12.44
N SER A 107 4.09 -2.20 -13.22
CA SER A 107 4.01 -0.91 -13.94
C SER A 107 3.64 -1.11 -15.40
N PHE A 108 2.91 -0.13 -15.94
CA PHE A 108 2.52 -0.03 -17.34
C PHE A 108 2.79 1.39 -17.82
N GLY A 109 3.74 1.52 -18.74
CA GLY A 109 3.99 2.75 -19.51
C GLY A 109 3.08 2.87 -20.73
N ASP A 110 3.30 3.90 -21.52
CA ASP A 110 2.54 4.12 -22.76
C ASP A 110 2.76 2.95 -23.74
N SER A 111 1.65 2.41 -24.23
CA SER A 111 1.62 1.28 -25.18
C SER A 111 2.05 -0.08 -24.62
N ASP A 112 2.21 -0.24 -23.30
CA ASP A 112 2.49 -1.53 -22.70
C ASP A 112 1.26 -2.46 -22.70
N ALA A 113 1.53 -3.75 -22.87
CA ALA A 113 0.48 -4.77 -22.79
C ALA A 113 0.04 -4.98 -21.32
N LEU A 114 -1.29 -4.98 -21.07
CA LEU A 114 -1.84 -5.10 -19.71
C LEU A 114 -1.68 -6.49 -19.07
N ASP A 115 -1.31 -7.50 -19.84
CA ASP A 115 -1.07 -8.86 -19.32
C ASP A 115 0.40 -9.03 -18.93
N ALA A 116 0.76 -8.56 -17.74
CA ALA A 116 2.10 -8.65 -17.18
C ALA A 116 2.08 -9.23 -15.76
N ALA A 117 3.16 -9.92 -15.39
CA ALA A 117 3.29 -10.52 -14.07
C ALA A 117 3.57 -9.46 -12.99
N PHE A 118 2.93 -9.59 -11.84
CA PHE A 118 3.29 -8.83 -10.65
C PHE A 118 4.71 -9.14 -10.19
N GLY A 119 5.34 -8.17 -9.52
CA GLY A 119 6.60 -8.38 -8.82
C GLY A 119 6.47 -9.34 -7.63
N THR A 120 7.60 -9.66 -7.02
CA THR A 120 7.61 -10.48 -5.80
C THR A 120 6.83 -9.79 -4.69
N GLY A 121 5.92 -10.54 -4.05
CA GLY A 121 5.17 -10.05 -2.89
C GLY A 121 6.09 -9.80 -1.69
N ILE A 122 5.86 -8.71 -0.99
CA ILE A 122 6.54 -8.40 0.27
C ILE A 122 5.50 -8.42 1.38
N VAL A 123 5.73 -9.24 2.39
CA VAL A 123 4.84 -9.45 3.53
C VAL A 123 5.33 -8.67 4.75
N VAL A 124 4.41 -8.21 5.57
CA VAL A 124 4.64 -7.66 6.90
C VAL A 124 3.63 -8.24 7.87
N ASP A 125 4.13 -8.73 9.00
CA ASP A 125 3.30 -9.23 10.07
C ASP A 125 2.86 -8.09 10.99
N ASP A 126 1.64 -8.19 11.50
CA ASP A 126 1.13 -7.29 12.53
C ASP A 126 0.38 -8.09 13.60
N THR A 127 0.28 -7.54 14.80
CA THR A 127 -0.39 -8.18 15.92
C THR A 127 -1.69 -7.47 16.24
N GLY A 128 -2.78 -8.21 16.25
CA GLY A 128 -4.08 -7.72 16.68
C GLY A 128 -4.23 -7.66 18.20
N GLY A 129 -5.30 -7.03 18.64
CA GLY A 129 -5.64 -6.83 20.05
C GLY A 129 -7.14 -6.79 20.24
N THR A 130 -7.69 -5.71 20.76
CA THR A 130 -9.12 -5.56 21.05
C THR A 130 -9.97 -5.64 19.78
N THR A 131 -11.11 -6.30 19.89
CA THR A 131 -12.13 -6.41 18.83
C THR A 131 -12.53 -5.02 18.30
N ASP A 132 -12.61 -4.91 17.00
CA ASP A 132 -13.03 -3.70 16.27
C ASP A 132 -12.14 -2.44 16.50
N ASP A 133 -10.99 -2.58 17.17
CA ASP A 133 -9.97 -1.53 17.19
C ASP A 133 -9.26 -1.45 15.83
N VAL A 134 -8.77 -0.27 15.50
CA VAL A 134 -7.96 -0.05 14.29
C VAL A 134 -6.49 -0.32 14.59
N PHE A 135 -5.89 -1.22 13.82
CA PHE A 135 -4.47 -1.54 13.86
C PHE A 135 -3.76 -0.94 12.64
N VAL A 136 -2.48 -0.62 12.81
CA VAL A 136 -1.64 -0.08 11.74
C VAL A 136 -0.34 -0.85 11.74
N SER A 137 -0.10 -1.61 10.68
CA SER A 137 1.12 -2.41 10.55
C SER A 137 2.40 -1.56 10.59
N ALA A 138 3.53 -2.19 10.88
CA ALA A 138 4.82 -1.62 10.50
C ALA A 138 4.86 -1.37 8.98
N ALA A 139 5.83 -0.60 8.51
CA ALA A 139 6.08 -0.50 7.09
C ALA A 139 6.62 -1.84 6.57
N THR A 140 6.18 -2.24 5.37
CA THR A 140 6.78 -3.40 4.68
C THR A 140 8.28 -3.20 4.45
N GLY A 141 9.00 -4.27 4.13
CA GLY A 141 10.25 -4.19 3.41
C GLY A 141 10.09 -3.47 2.07
N ALA A 142 11.21 -3.26 1.38
CA ALA A 142 11.22 -2.63 0.06
C ALA A 142 10.47 -3.48 -0.98
N VAL A 143 9.41 -2.91 -1.56
CA VAL A 143 8.60 -3.53 -2.63
C VAL A 143 9.16 -3.10 -3.97
N THR A 144 9.64 -4.06 -4.74
CA THR A 144 10.08 -3.83 -6.12
C THR A 144 8.88 -3.98 -7.06
N ILE A 145 8.58 -2.93 -7.82
CA ILE A 145 7.54 -2.94 -8.84
C ILE A 145 8.07 -3.64 -10.08
N ALA A 146 7.33 -4.62 -10.62
CA ALA A 146 7.69 -5.32 -11.86
C ALA A 146 7.46 -4.45 -13.10
N GLY A 147 7.96 -4.89 -14.21
CA GLY A 147 8.01 -4.12 -15.45
C GLY A 147 9.25 -3.24 -15.52
N THR A 148 9.16 -2.14 -16.18
CA THR A 148 10.20 -1.09 -16.26
C THR A 148 9.61 0.21 -15.70
N PRO A 149 9.38 0.27 -14.36
CA PRO A 149 8.63 1.37 -13.77
C PRO A 149 9.32 2.71 -14.00
N ALA A 150 8.53 3.70 -14.42
CA ALA A 150 8.95 5.07 -14.61
C ALA A 150 7.97 6.04 -13.94
N ALA A 151 8.41 7.29 -13.76
CA ALA A 151 7.53 8.36 -13.33
C ALA A 151 6.35 8.52 -14.31
N GLU A 152 5.17 8.84 -13.79
CA GLU A 152 3.91 9.00 -14.54
C GLU A 152 3.33 7.67 -15.10
N ASP A 153 4.00 6.53 -14.97
CA ASP A 153 3.42 5.23 -15.31
C ASP A 153 2.21 4.88 -14.44
N LEU A 154 1.31 4.07 -15.00
CA LEU A 154 0.22 3.47 -14.25
C LEU A 154 0.73 2.22 -13.54
N VAL A 155 0.82 2.25 -12.22
CA VAL A 155 1.15 1.07 -11.42
C VAL A 155 -0.11 0.44 -10.86
N ILE A 156 -0.28 -0.86 -11.10
CA ILE A 156 -1.32 -1.67 -10.45
C ILE A 156 -0.69 -2.39 -9.28
N PHE A 157 -1.28 -2.19 -8.11
CA PHE A 157 -0.91 -2.89 -6.88
C PHE A 157 -1.92 -3.97 -6.56
N ARG A 158 -1.44 -5.09 -6.03
CA ARG A 158 -2.24 -6.17 -5.49
C ARG A 158 -1.89 -6.37 -4.02
N VAL A 159 -2.91 -6.32 -3.16
CA VAL A 159 -2.81 -6.55 -1.72
C VAL A 159 -3.45 -7.88 -1.39
N TYR A 160 -2.90 -8.60 -0.42
CA TYR A 160 -3.42 -9.89 0.03
C TYR A 160 -3.13 -10.12 1.51
N ARG A 161 -3.91 -11.01 2.13
CA ARG A 161 -3.57 -11.64 3.39
C ARG A 161 -2.90 -12.97 3.08
N ASP A 162 -1.69 -13.19 3.59
CA ASP A 162 -0.93 -14.44 3.45
C ASP A 162 -1.30 -15.38 4.61
N VAL A 163 -2.38 -16.13 4.44
CA VAL A 163 -2.86 -17.08 5.47
C VAL A 163 -1.95 -18.31 5.59
N SER A 164 -1.03 -18.50 4.65
CA SER A 164 -0.02 -19.55 4.69
C SER A 164 1.20 -19.20 5.55
N ASP A 165 1.38 -17.93 5.88
CA ASP A 165 2.45 -17.49 6.77
C ASP A 165 2.21 -18.01 8.19
N SER A 166 3.26 -18.53 8.81
CA SER A 166 3.19 -19.08 10.16
C SER A 166 2.85 -18.04 11.25
N ASN A 167 3.00 -16.76 10.96
CA ASN A 167 2.64 -15.66 11.84
C ASN A 167 1.19 -15.21 11.65
N ASP A 168 0.50 -15.64 10.57
CA ASP A 168 -0.93 -15.41 10.42
C ASP A 168 -1.72 -16.44 11.23
N THR A 169 -2.22 -16.02 12.38
CA THR A 169 -2.92 -16.87 13.35
C THR A 169 -4.33 -16.37 13.68
N LEU A 170 -4.80 -15.32 13.02
CA LEU A 170 -6.16 -14.80 13.20
C LEU A 170 -7.19 -15.78 12.60
N ALA A 171 -8.00 -16.38 13.44
CA ALA A 171 -8.98 -17.42 13.07
C ALA A 171 -10.33 -16.87 12.55
N VAL A 172 -10.37 -15.61 12.11
CA VAL A 172 -11.52 -14.96 11.47
C VAL A 172 -11.02 -14.05 10.35
N ASP A 173 -11.95 -13.55 9.54
CA ASP A 173 -11.61 -12.63 8.47
C ASP A 173 -10.97 -11.34 9.01
N ALA A 174 -9.96 -10.86 8.31
CA ALA A 174 -9.32 -9.58 8.58
C ALA A 174 -9.92 -8.50 7.69
N ARG A 175 -10.25 -7.34 8.28
CA ARG A 175 -10.89 -6.21 7.59
C ARG A 175 -9.85 -5.15 7.24
N LEU A 176 -9.55 -4.98 5.96
CA LEU A 176 -8.66 -3.92 5.47
C LEU A 176 -9.45 -2.62 5.26
N HIS A 177 -9.01 -1.52 5.88
CA HIS A 177 -9.62 -0.18 5.76
C HIS A 177 -8.92 0.69 4.74
N ALA A 178 -7.59 0.63 4.72
CA ALA A 178 -6.77 1.45 3.84
C ALA A 178 -5.36 0.88 3.69
N VAL A 179 -4.70 1.26 2.63
CA VAL A 179 -3.25 1.10 2.44
C VAL A 179 -2.63 2.48 2.30
N LYS A 180 -1.49 2.69 2.92
CA LYS A 180 -0.66 3.86 2.70
C LYS A 180 0.63 3.42 2.02
N LEU A 181 0.88 3.94 0.81
CA LEU A 181 2.16 3.78 0.13
C LEU A 181 3.09 4.93 0.51
N ASP A 182 4.35 4.63 0.75
CA ASP A 182 5.41 5.62 0.92
C ASP A 182 6.41 5.48 -0.23
N VAL A 183 6.53 6.52 -1.05
CA VAL A 183 7.39 6.60 -2.23
C VAL A 183 8.50 7.62 -2.00
N THR A 184 9.71 7.32 -2.43
CA THR A 184 10.82 8.28 -2.38
C THR A 184 10.72 9.22 -3.57
N THR A 185 10.89 10.52 -3.33
CA THR A 185 10.92 11.54 -4.37
C THR A 185 12.33 12.09 -4.57
N ASP A 186 12.70 12.42 -5.79
CA ASP A 186 13.97 13.04 -6.16
C ASP A 186 13.87 14.56 -6.33
N THR A 187 12.64 15.08 -6.35
CA THR A 187 12.32 16.53 -6.42
C THR A 187 11.28 16.89 -5.36
N GLY A 188 11.20 18.17 -5.01
CA GLY A 188 10.24 18.67 -4.01
C GLY A 188 8.80 18.84 -4.52
N ASN A 189 8.58 18.70 -5.83
CA ASN A 189 7.27 18.86 -6.48
C ASN A 189 7.29 18.20 -7.86
N ASP A 190 6.11 18.10 -8.47
CA ASP A 190 5.87 17.51 -9.80
C ASP A 190 6.00 18.54 -10.95
N ALA A 191 6.66 19.66 -10.73
CA ALA A 191 6.82 20.74 -11.73
C ALA A 191 7.96 20.48 -12.73
#